data_a0b7947cf1d7148c70a3866f80d6c606
#
_entry.id   a0b7947cf1d7148c70a3866f80d6c606
#
_cell.length_a   1.000
_cell.length_b   1.000
_cell.length_c   1.000
_cell.angle_alpha   90.00
_cell.angle_beta   90.00
_cell.angle_gamma   90.00
#
_symmetry.space_group_name_H-M   'P 1'
#
loop_
_entity.id
_entity.type
_entity.pdbx_description
1 polymer ?
#
loop_
_entity_poly.entity_id
_entity_poly.type
_entity_poly.pdbx_seq_one_letter_code
_entity_poly.pdbx_strand_id
1 'polypeptide(L)'
;MNDRFVAIAGGDYRVGSDRHYPEERPARTISLAGFEIATAPVTNADFARFVAATGHVTVAEQAGLSAVFVATRGPVALHDPAAWWHTTKGAWWRAPEGPGSTIITRQDHPVVHVAQADAAAYAAWAGARLPGEAEWEAAARAGLIDADYAWGDDLLPHGLMMANFWTGSFPWYHNRLPQPGTTPVGHYPADGRGLIDMIGNVWEWTTAAAALAPLPASPARPSPAPRCCAPDSSTSDLVVLKGGSFLCAAEYCQRYRPAARIAVSDAMTSAHIGFRLARSS
;
A
#
# COMPACT_ATOMS: atom_id res chain seq x y z
N MET A 1 11.30 13.31 -12.51
CA MET A 1 10.31 13.26 -11.45
C MET A 1 8.94 13.30 -12.08
N ASN A 2 8.11 12.34 -11.78
CA ASN A 2 6.71 12.37 -12.22
C ASN A 2 5.94 13.22 -11.20
N ASP A 3 6.30 14.50 -11.12
CA ASP A 3 5.87 15.46 -10.08
C ASP A 3 4.48 16.04 -10.38
N ARG A 4 3.58 15.20 -10.90
CA ARG A 4 2.20 15.63 -11.04
C ARG A 4 1.51 15.44 -9.69
N PHE A 5 1.08 16.54 -9.12
CA PHE A 5 0.23 16.56 -7.94
C PHE A 5 -1.18 16.97 -8.35
N VAL A 6 -2.16 16.40 -7.64
CA VAL A 6 -3.57 16.79 -7.72
C VAL A 6 -3.91 17.55 -6.46
N ALA A 7 -4.46 18.74 -6.61
CA ALA A 7 -4.95 19.53 -5.51
C ALA A 7 -6.27 18.93 -4.97
N ILE A 8 -6.33 18.74 -3.66
CA ILE A 8 -7.51 18.32 -2.92
C ILE A 8 -7.95 19.52 -2.09
N ALA A 9 -9.15 20.03 -2.36
CA ALA A 9 -9.67 21.19 -1.66
C ALA A 9 -9.83 20.91 -0.16
N GLY A 10 -9.70 21.96 0.67
CA GLY A 10 -10.09 21.88 2.07
C GLY A 10 -11.61 21.71 2.20
N GLY A 11 -12.05 20.97 3.22
CA GLY A 11 -13.48 20.71 3.45
C GLY A 11 -13.73 19.47 4.29
N ASP A 12 -14.98 19.07 4.33
CA ASP A 12 -15.44 17.90 5.07
C ASP A 12 -15.41 16.65 4.19
N TYR A 13 -14.77 15.61 4.69
CA TYR A 13 -14.60 14.34 3.99
C TYR A 13 -15.15 13.17 4.80
N ARG A 14 -15.87 12.29 4.13
CA ARG A 14 -16.31 11.02 4.71
C ARG A 14 -15.13 10.04 4.67
N VAL A 15 -14.78 9.46 5.83
CA VAL A 15 -13.71 8.47 5.99
C VAL A 15 -14.17 7.30 6.84
N GLY A 16 -13.48 6.15 6.71
CA GLY A 16 -13.85 4.92 7.37
C GLY A 16 -15.01 4.19 6.67
N SER A 17 -15.38 3.04 7.21
CA SER A 17 -16.51 2.22 6.73
C SER A 17 -17.08 1.39 7.87
N ASP A 18 -18.41 1.32 7.96
CA ASP A 18 -19.10 0.42 8.91
C ASP A 18 -19.45 -0.93 8.27
N ARG A 19 -19.18 -1.08 6.96
CA ARG A 19 -19.59 -2.24 6.14
C ARG A 19 -18.58 -3.39 6.12
N HIS A 20 -17.32 -3.11 6.42
CA HIS A 20 -16.22 -4.06 6.26
C HIS A 20 -15.51 -4.39 7.58
N TYR A 21 -14.19 -4.21 7.62
CA TYR A 21 -13.39 -4.63 8.77
C TYR A 21 -13.58 -3.73 10.00
N PRO A 22 -13.50 -4.30 11.22
CA PRO A 22 -13.66 -3.53 12.46
C PRO A 22 -12.69 -2.35 12.59
N GLU A 23 -11.47 -2.49 12.08
CA GLU A 23 -10.45 -1.43 12.10
C GLU A 23 -10.77 -0.23 11.21
N GLU A 24 -11.72 -0.36 10.29
CA GLU A 24 -12.16 0.73 9.42
C GLU A 24 -13.22 1.62 10.09
N ARG A 25 -13.84 1.14 11.17
CA ARG A 25 -14.96 1.80 11.88
C ARG A 25 -14.49 2.88 12.84
N PRO A 26 -15.33 3.86 13.18
CA PRO A 26 -16.62 4.14 12.52
C PRO A 26 -16.44 4.94 11.24
N ALA A 27 -17.38 4.81 10.31
CA ALA A 27 -17.50 5.76 9.23
C ALA A 27 -17.87 7.14 9.81
N ARG A 28 -17.10 8.20 9.51
CA ARG A 28 -17.27 9.54 10.08
C ARG A 28 -16.86 10.64 9.12
N THR A 29 -17.33 11.83 9.40
CA THR A 29 -16.91 13.04 8.69
C THR A 29 -15.78 13.71 9.45
N ILE A 30 -14.76 14.15 8.72
CA ILE A 30 -13.63 14.92 9.25
C ILE A 30 -13.36 16.12 8.37
N SER A 31 -12.90 17.22 8.98
CA SER A 31 -12.47 18.40 8.24
C SER A 31 -10.97 18.31 7.96
N LEU A 32 -10.58 18.54 6.70
CA LEU A 32 -9.19 18.60 6.25
C LEU A 32 -8.89 19.99 5.69
N ALA A 33 -7.69 20.49 5.94
CA ALA A 33 -7.14 21.59 5.17
C ALA A 33 -6.88 21.16 3.72
N GLY A 34 -6.79 22.09 2.79
CA GLY A 34 -6.38 21.80 1.42
C GLY A 34 -4.97 21.23 1.38
N PHE A 35 -4.71 20.30 0.47
CA PHE A 35 -3.40 19.66 0.27
C PHE A 35 -3.26 19.23 -1.19
N GLU A 36 -2.06 18.85 -1.56
CA GLU A 36 -1.78 18.22 -2.84
C GLU A 36 -1.31 16.79 -2.61
N ILE A 37 -1.69 15.86 -3.49
CA ILE A 37 -1.25 14.46 -3.45
C ILE A 37 -0.66 14.06 -4.80
N ALA A 38 0.43 13.29 -4.79
CA ALA A 38 1.04 12.79 -6.01
C ALA A 38 0.07 11.88 -6.77
N THR A 39 0.01 12.04 -8.09
CA THR A 39 -0.89 11.28 -8.97
C THR A 39 -0.65 9.76 -8.89
N ALA A 40 0.56 9.35 -8.53
CA ALA A 40 1.00 7.96 -8.57
C ALA A 40 1.96 7.64 -7.42
N PRO A 41 2.13 6.35 -7.07
CA PRO A 41 3.19 5.89 -6.18
C PRO A 41 4.59 6.23 -6.73
N VAL A 42 5.57 6.37 -5.84
CA VAL A 42 6.98 6.56 -6.20
C VAL A 42 7.50 5.31 -6.90
N THR A 43 8.11 5.50 -8.07
CA THR A 43 8.63 4.39 -8.90
C THR A 43 10.06 3.99 -8.51
N ASN A 44 10.50 2.81 -8.97
CA ASN A 44 11.89 2.38 -8.83
C ASN A 44 12.87 3.38 -9.45
N ALA A 45 12.53 3.95 -10.62
CA ALA A 45 13.37 4.97 -11.27
C ALA A 45 13.47 6.25 -10.44
N ASP A 46 12.36 6.69 -9.82
CA ASP A 46 12.34 7.85 -8.94
C ASP A 46 13.20 7.62 -7.69
N PHE A 47 13.01 6.47 -7.05
CA PHE A 47 13.76 6.10 -5.84
C PHE A 47 15.26 5.90 -6.14
N ALA A 48 15.61 5.37 -7.32
CA ALA A 48 17.00 5.26 -7.75
C ALA A 48 17.70 6.63 -7.88
N ARG A 49 16.98 7.68 -8.33
CA ARG A 49 17.51 9.05 -8.38
C ARG A 49 17.78 9.61 -6.99
N PHE A 50 16.89 9.37 -6.05
CA PHE A 50 17.08 9.75 -4.65
C PHE A 50 18.32 9.08 -4.05
N VAL A 51 18.44 7.76 -4.19
CA VAL A 51 19.59 7.02 -3.69
C VAL A 51 20.89 7.51 -4.34
N ALA A 52 20.89 7.75 -5.65
CA ALA A 52 22.07 8.27 -6.34
C ALA A 52 22.48 9.68 -5.87
N ALA A 53 21.50 10.53 -5.50
CA ALA A 53 21.75 11.88 -5.05
C ALA A 53 22.19 11.98 -3.59
N THR A 54 21.78 11.04 -2.72
CA THR A 54 21.93 11.14 -1.28
C THR A 54 22.84 10.07 -0.67
N GLY A 55 23.05 8.96 -1.38
CA GLY A 55 23.71 7.78 -0.81
C GLY A 55 22.86 7.04 0.23
N HIS A 56 21.54 7.27 0.23
CA HIS A 56 20.65 6.65 1.21
C HIS A 56 20.75 5.12 1.18
N VAL A 57 20.87 4.51 2.35
CA VAL A 57 20.88 3.05 2.57
C VAL A 57 19.58 2.70 3.29
N THR A 58 18.74 1.89 2.67
CA THR A 58 17.42 1.55 3.20
C THR A 58 17.49 0.62 4.41
N VAL A 59 16.40 0.60 5.19
CA VAL A 59 16.26 -0.31 6.35
C VAL A 59 16.44 -1.77 5.91
N ALA A 60 15.89 -2.16 4.77
CA ALA A 60 16.05 -3.52 4.23
C ALA A 60 17.52 -3.85 3.89
N GLU A 61 18.27 -2.88 3.32
CA GLU A 61 19.71 -3.03 3.05
C GLU A 61 20.51 -3.18 4.35
N GLN A 62 20.23 -2.35 5.35
CA GLN A 62 20.88 -2.41 6.65
C GLN A 62 20.63 -3.73 7.39
N ALA A 63 19.38 -4.22 7.33
CA ALA A 63 18.98 -5.51 7.91
C ALA A 63 19.52 -6.71 7.11
N GLY A 64 19.84 -6.51 5.83
CA GLY A 64 20.26 -7.58 4.92
C GLY A 64 19.18 -8.58 4.58
N LEU A 65 17.91 -8.27 4.83
CA LEU A 65 16.75 -9.14 4.59
C LEU A 65 15.45 -8.34 4.49
N SER A 66 14.44 -8.93 3.86
CA SER A 66 13.08 -8.38 3.82
C SER A 66 12.03 -9.48 3.58
N ALA A 67 10.74 -9.17 3.78
CA ALA A 67 9.65 -10.11 3.56
C ALA A 67 9.30 -10.19 2.06
N VAL A 68 9.36 -11.40 1.52
CA VAL A 68 9.06 -11.71 0.11
C VAL A 68 7.86 -12.65 0.04
N PHE A 69 6.92 -12.35 -0.83
CA PHE A 69 5.83 -13.25 -1.16
C PHE A 69 6.31 -14.36 -2.09
N VAL A 70 5.97 -15.58 -1.75
CA VAL A 70 6.23 -16.77 -2.58
C VAL A 70 4.93 -17.54 -2.74
N ALA A 71 4.41 -17.60 -3.95
CA ALA A 71 3.20 -18.38 -4.24
C ALA A 71 3.39 -19.84 -3.85
N THR A 72 2.41 -20.44 -3.21
CA THR A 72 2.45 -21.85 -2.83
C THR A 72 2.18 -22.77 -4.02
N ARG A 73 2.54 -24.04 -3.92
CA ARG A 73 2.31 -25.02 -5.01
C ARG A 73 0.86 -25.52 -5.10
N GLY A 74 0.04 -25.18 -4.13
CA GLY A 74 -1.36 -25.61 -4.02
C GLY A 74 -2.04 -24.93 -2.84
N PRO A 75 -3.30 -25.29 -2.56
CA PRO A 75 -4.06 -24.71 -1.46
C PRO A 75 -3.37 -24.88 -0.11
N VAL A 76 -3.42 -23.85 0.73
CA VAL A 76 -2.91 -23.84 2.10
C VAL A 76 -3.93 -23.19 3.04
N ALA A 77 -3.73 -23.35 4.34
CA ALA A 77 -4.58 -22.71 5.34
C ALA A 77 -4.36 -21.19 5.35
N LEU A 78 -5.37 -20.41 5.00
CA LEU A 78 -5.27 -18.95 4.86
C LEU A 78 -5.04 -18.20 6.19
N HIS A 79 -5.14 -18.86 7.32
CA HIS A 79 -4.81 -18.28 8.63
C HIS A 79 -3.31 -18.39 8.99
N ASP A 80 -2.51 -19.08 8.18
CA ASP A 80 -1.06 -19.23 8.38
C ASP A 80 -0.27 -18.46 7.29
N PRO A 81 0.02 -17.17 7.49
CA PRO A 81 0.75 -16.36 6.51
C PRO A 81 2.21 -16.83 6.31
N ALA A 82 2.78 -17.62 7.20
CA ALA A 82 4.12 -18.17 7.02
C ALA A 82 4.20 -19.13 5.83
N ALA A 83 3.07 -19.64 5.34
CA ALA A 83 3.03 -20.50 4.16
C ALA A 83 3.45 -19.78 2.87
N TRP A 84 3.30 -18.45 2.79
CA TRP A 84 3.64 -17.64 1.59
C TRP A 84 4.52 -16.41 1.87
N TRP A 85 4.73 -16.04 3.13
CA TRP A 85 5.67 -14.97 3.49
C TRP A 85 7.00 -15.55 3.95
N HIS A 86 8.05 -15.21 3.23
CA HIS A 86 9.39 -15.68 3.52
C HIS A 86 10.32 -14.50 3.84
N THR A 87 10.99 -14.55 4.99
CA THR A 87 12.09 -13.65 5.28
C THR A 87 13.28 -14.04 4.41
N THR A 88 13.59 -13.21 3.40
CA THR A 88 14.58 -13.53 2.37
C THR A 88 15.82 -12.66 2.54
N LYS A 89 16.98 -13.30 2.75
CA LYS A 89 18.27 -12.60 2.80
C LYS A 89 18.59 -11.99 1.43
N GLY A 90 19.09 -10.75 1.44
CA GLY A 90 19.44 -10.02 0.23
C GLY A 90 18.23 -9.52 -0.58
N ALA A 91 17.01 -9.59 -0.02
CA ALA A 91 15.85 -8.93 -0.60
C ALA A 91 15.83 -7.47 -0.18
N TRP A 92 15.71 -6.56 -1.16
CA TRP A 92 15.68 -5.12 -1.01
C TRP A 92 15.10 -4.47 -2.27
N TRP A 93 14.97 -3.16 -2.33
CA TRP A 93 14.28 -2.50 -3.44
C TRP A 93 14.88 -2.76 -4.83
N ARG A 94 16.21 -3.02 -4.97
CA ARG A 94 16.83 -3.37 -6.26
C ARG A 94 16.80 -4.87 -6.58
N ALA A 95 16.56 -5.72 -5.59
CA ALA A 95 16.47 -7.17 -5.72
C ALA A 95 15.23 -7.68 -4.96
N PRO A 96 14.00 -7.39 -5.47
CA PRO A 96 12.77 -7.55 -4.71
C PRO A 96 12.41 -9.01 -4.38
N GLU A 97 12.88 -9.97 -5.14
CA GLU A 97 12.73 -11.41 -4.82
C GLU A 97 14.00 -12.01 -4.16
N GLY A 98 14.97 -11.16 -3.77
CA GLY A 98 16.27 -11.58 -3.23
C GLY A 98 17.35 -11.73 -4.30
N PRO A 99 18.47 -12.37 -3.96
CA PRO A 99 19.65 -12.50 -4.84
C PRO A 99 19.30 -13.08 -6.22
N GLY A 100 19.77 -12.41 -7.27
CA GLY A 100 19.50 -12.78 -8.65
C GLY A 100 18.26 -12.12 -9.26
N SER A 101 17.40 -11.51 -8.46
CA SER A 101 16.32 -10.66 -8.98
C SER A 101 16.80 -9.23 -9.25
N THR A 102 16.07 -8.50 -10.10
CA THR A 102 16.45 -7.14 -10.51
C THR A 102 15.24 -6.30 -10.89
N ILE A 103 15.37 -4.98 -10.76
CA ILE A 103 14.39 -4.00 -11.21
C ILE A 103 14.67 -3.42 -12.59
N ILE A 104 15.64 -3.92 -13.33
CA ILE A 104 16.06 -3.36 -14.65
C ILE A 104 14.87 -3.21 -15.59
N THR A 105 13.98 -4.18 -15.62
CA THR A 105 12.75 -4.17 -16.45
C THR A 105 11.52 -3.64 -15.70
N ARG A 106 11.67 -3.11 -14.49
CA ARG A 106 10.60 -2.65 -13.61
C ARG A 106 10.84 -1.22 -13.12
N GLN A 107 11.44 -0.38 -13.97
CA GLN A 107 11.78 1.00 -13.59
C GLN A 107 10.55 1.86 -13.28
N ASP A 108 9.44 1.59 -13.94
CA ASP A 108 8.14 2.23 -13.82
C ASP A 108 7.19 1.54 -12.80
N HIS A 109 7.62 0.48 -12.15
CA HIS A 109 6.88 -0.14 -11.05
C HIS A 109 7.06 0.65 -9.75
N PRO A 110 6.08 0.62 -8.82
CA PRO A 110 6.26 1.17 -7.49
C PRO A 110 7.49 0.58 -6.81
N VAL A 111 8.26 1.42 -6.11
CA VAL A 111 9.32 0.93 -5.24
C VAL A 111 8.72 0.18 -4.06
N VAL A 112 9.33 -0.96 -3.72
CA VAL A 112 8.94 -1.81 -2.59
C VAL A 112 10.14 -2.12 -1.69
N HIS A 113 9.95 -2.82 -0.60
CA HIS A 113 10.98 -3.09 0.41
C HIS A 113 11.55 -1.82 1.06
N VAL A 114 10.72 -0.81 1.18
CA VAL A 114 11.03 0.46 1.86
C VAL A 114 10.26 0.54 3.17
N ALA A 115 10.94 0.89 4.25
CA ALA A 115 10.34 1.18 5.54
C ALA A 115 9.73 2.59 5.55
N GLN A 116 8.97 2.94 6.57
CA GLN A 116 8.39 4.27 6.72
C GLN A 116 9.48 5.37 6.76
N ALA A 117 10.61 5.10 7.42
CA ALA A 117 11.74 6.02 7.49
C ALA A 117 12.37 6.27 6.11
N ASP A 118 12.48 5.24 5.25
CA ASP A 118 12.99 5.38 3.88
C ASP A 118 12.06 6.26 3.03
N ALA A 119 10.75 6.02 3.15
CA ALA A 119 9.72 6.80 2.46
C ALA A 119 9.71 8.27 2.93
N ALA A 120 9.86 8.52 4.23
CA ALA A 120 9.95 9.86 4.80
C ALA A 120 11.23 10.59 4.35
N ALA A 121 12.36 9.89 4.29
CA ALA A 121 13.63 10.45 3.79
C ALA A 121 13.53 10.85 2.32
N TYR A 122 12.91 10.00 1.48
CA TYR A 122 12.61 10.34 0.09
C TYR A 122 11.70 11.57 0.00
N ALA A 123 10.62 11.60 0.78
CA ALA A 123 9.66 12.70 0.77
C ALA A 123 10.34 14.03 1.13
N ALA A 124 11.17 14.05 2.17
CA ALA A 124 11.93 15.24 2.57
C ALA A 124 12.90 15.70 1.48
N TRP A 125 13.63 14.79 0.83
CA TRP A 125 14.51 15.10 -0.30
C TRP A 125 13.74 15.70 -1.49
N ALA A 126 12.53 15.22 -1.75
CA ALA A 126 11.67 15.72 -2.82
C ALA A 126 10.93 17.03 -2.47
N GLY A 127 11.17 17.62 -1.30
CA GLY A 127 10.46 18.81 -0.84
C GLY A 127 8.97 18.57 -0.60
N ALA A 128 8.63 17.38 -0.11
CA ALA A 128 7.29 16.90 0.13
C ALA A 128 7.20 16.14 1.48
N ARG A 129 6.07 15.53 1.74
CA ARG A 129 5.82 14.67 2.91
C ARG A 129 5.04 13.43 2.50
N LEU A 130 4.90 12.47 3.40
CA LEU A 130 3.89 11.42 3.25
C LEU A 130 2.49 12.00 3.51
N PRO A 131 1.43 11.45 2.89
CA PRO A 131 0.07 11.82 3.22
C PRO A 131 -0.31 11.35 4.63
N GLY A 132 -1.16 12.11 5.32
CA GLY A 132 -1.87 11.60 6.48
C GLY A 132 -2.87 10.52 6.07
N GLU A 133 -3.22 9.61 6.99
CA GLU A 133 -4.20 8.55 6.71
C GLU A 133 -5.52 9.11 6.14
N ALA A 134 -6.04 10.17 6.75
CA ALA A 134 -7.27 10.80 6.33
C ALA A 134 -7.16 11.52 4.98
N GLU A 135 -6.02 12.17 4.71
CA GLU A 135 -5.75 12.82 3.43
C GLU A 135 -5.69 11.78 2.30
N TRP A 136 -5.00 10.67 2.56
CA TRP A 136 -4.90 9.56 1.62
C TRP A 136 -6.30 9.02 1.26
N GLU A 137 -7.14 8.76 2.27
CA GLU A 137 -8.48 8.23 2.06
C GLU A 137 -9.40 9.22 1.35
N ALA A 138 -9.37 10.50 1.75
CA ALA A 138 -10.14 11.57 1.10
C ALA A 138 -9.78 11.72 -0.40
N ALA A 139 -8.50 11.59 -0.72
CA ALA A 139 -8.03 11.56 -2.10
C ALA A 139 -8.54 10.31 -2.85
N ALA A 140 -8.39 9.12 -2.26
CA ALA A 140 -8.77 7.84 -2.88
C ALA A 140 -10.27 7.71 -3.14
N ARG A 141 -11.11 8.39 -2.36
CA ARG A 141 -12.56 8.40 -2.59
C ARG A 141 -12.99 9.23 -3.79
N ALA A 142 -12.12 10.06 -4.36
CA ALA A 142 -12.39 10.88 -5.55
C ALA A 142 -13.72 11.69 -5.48
N GLY A 143 -14.18 12.02 -4.27
CA GLY A 143 -15.46 12.71 -4.03
C GLY A 143 -16.67 11.78 -3.90
N LEU A 144 -16.51 10.47 -4.06
CA LEU A 144 -17.57 9.50 -3.83
C LEU A 144 -17.85 9.33 -2.34
N ILE A 145 -19.13 9.27 -1.98
CA ILE A 145 -19.58 9.08 -0.59
C ILE A 145 -19.88 7.60 -0.40
N ASP A 146 -19.24 6.98 0.60
CA ASP A 146 -19.45 5.59 1.02
C ASP A 146 -19.30 4.52 -0.09
N ALA A 147 -18.67 4.85 -1.22
CA ALA A 147 -18.35 3.88 -2.26
C ALA A 147 -17.31 2.86 -1.77
N ASP A 148 -17.45 1.62 -2.24
CA ASP A 148 -16.54 0.55 -1.85
C ASP A 148 -15.16 0.71 -2.50
N TYR A 149 -15.10 1.19 -3.75
CA TYR A 149 -13.86 1.36 -4.50
C TYR A 149 -13.62 2.82 -4.87
N ALA A 150 -12.43 3.13 -5.33
CA ALA A 150 -12.04 4.47 -5.77
C ALA A 150 -12.82 4.97 -7.01
N TRP A 151 -13.56 4.10 -7.68
CA TRP A 151 -14.35 4.36 -8.89
C TRP A 151 -15.86 4.07 -8.73
N GLY A 152 -16.34 3.63 -7.55
CA GLY A 152 -17.73 3.30 -7.28
C GLY A 152 -17.91 1.99 -6.54
N ASP A 153 -19.08 1.36 -6.69
CA ASP A 153 -19.43 0.13 -5.96
C ASP A 153 -19.25 -1.16 -6.80
N ASP A 154 -19.08 -1.04 -8.10
CA ASP A 154 -18.81 -2.19 -8.97
C ASP A 154 -17.30 -2.48 -9.00
N LEU A 155 -16.89 -3.68 -8.60
CA LEU A 155 -15.49 -4.10 -8.63
C LEU A 155 -14.92 -4.10 -10.05
N LEU A 156 -15.73 -4.47 -11.03
CA LEU A 156 -15.33 -4.63 -12.43
C LEU A 156 -16.30 -3.86 -13.35
N PRO A 157 -16.31 -2.52 -13.30
CA PRO A 157 -17.24 -1.74 -14.10
C PRO A 157 -17.09 -2.08 -15.59
N HIS A 158 -18.18 -2.46 -16.22
CA HIS A 158 -18.20 -2.97 -17.62
C HIS A 158 -17.25 -4.14 -17.88
N GLY A 159 -16.91 -4.93 -16.85
CA GLY A 159 -15.98 -6.05 -16.95
C GLY A 159 -14.50 -5.64 -16.97
N LEU A 160 -14.17 -4.36 -16.73
CA LEU A 160 -12.81 -3.84 -16.74
C LEU A 160 -12.16 -3.98 -15.36
N MET A 161 -10.90 -4.45 -15.36
CA MET A 161 -10.05 -4.37 -14.18
C MET A 161 -9.61 -2.92 -13.98
N MET A 162 -9.84 -2.42 -12.77
CA MET A 162 -9.50 -1.04 -12.41
C MET A 162 -8.27 -0.93 -11.52
N ALA A 163 -7.76 -2.05 -10.99
CA ALA A 163 -6.61 -2.06 -10.09
C ALA A 163 -5.91 -3.43 -10.11
N ASN A 164 -4.66 -3.45 -9.64
CA ASN A 164 -3.89 -4.68 -9.46
C ASN A 164 -4.21 -5.30 -8.10
N PHE A 165 -5.04 -6.32 -8.09
CA PHE A 165 -5.31 -7.16 -6.92
C PHE A 165 -5.38 -8.64 -7.33
N TRP A 166 -5.30 -9.54 -6.37
CA TRP A 166 -5.27 -10.96 -6.65
C TRP A 166 -6.60 -11.46 -7.22
N THR A 167 -6.52 -12.17 -8.34
CA THR A 167 -7.65 -12.85 -8.98
C THR A 167 -7.31 -14.33 -9.17
N GLY A 168 -8.21 -15.21 -8.77
CA GLY A 168 -7.99 -16.65 -8.72
C GLY A 168 -7.84 -17.14 -7.28
N SER A 169 -7.30 -18.31 -7.06
CA SER A 169 -7.23 -18.95 -5.73
C SER A 169 -5.94 -18.55 -5.01
N PHE A 170 -6.05 -17.71 -4.00
CA PHE A 170 -4.93 -17.26 -3.19
C PHE A 170 -4.41 -18.38 -2.26
N PRO A 171 -3.12 -18.52 -2.04
CA PRO A 171 -1.97 -17.82 -2.63
C PRO A 171 -1.25 -18.63 -3.72
N TRP A 172 -1.90 -19.59 -4.38
CA TRP A 172 -1.25 -20.55 -5.26
C TRP A 172 -1.62 -20.43 -6.74
N TYR A 173 -2.75 -19.86 -7.08
CA TYR A 173 -3.20 -19.72 -8.46
C TYR A 173 -3.70 -18.30 -8.74
N HIS A 174 -3.01 -17.61 -9.64
CA HIS A 174 -3.44 -16.32 -10.16
C HIS A 174 -3.90 -16.50 -11.61
N ASN A 175 -5.15 -16.15 -11.91
CA ASN A 175 -5.76 -16.47 -13.21
C ASN A 175 -5.38 -15.50 -14.35
N ARG A 176 -4.64 -14.43 -14.07
CA ARG A 176 -4.26 -13.39 -15.05
C ARG A 176 -2.75 -13.23 -15.22
N LEU A 177 -1.97 -13.49 -14.19
CA LEU A 177 -0.52 -13.32 -14.19
C LEU A 177 0.16 -14.63 -13.82
N PRO A 178 1.13 -15.10 -14.62
CA PRO A 178 1.89 -16.30 -14.28
C PRO A 178 2.76 -16.11 -13.04
N GLN A 179 3.15 -14.86 -12.76
CA GLN A 179 3.86 -14.45 -11.54
C GLN A 179 3.19 -13.19 -10.98
N PRO A 180 2.44 -13.31 -9.87
CA PRO A 180 1.83 -12.16 -9.22
C PRO A 180 2.90 -11.23 -8.67
N GLY A 181 2.70 -9.93 -8.86
CA GLY A 181 3.63 -8.90 -8.42
C GLY A 181 3.07 -7.51 -8.69
N THR A 182 3.90 -6.49 -8.47
CA THR A 182 3.56 -5.12 -8.85
C THR A 182 3.42 -4.99 -10.36
N THR A 183 2.59 -4.06 -10.80
CA THR A 183 2.49 -3.63 -12.20
C THR A 183 3.12 -2.25 -12.40
N PRO A 184 3.47 -1.86 -13.64
CA PRO A 184 3.83 -0.50 -13.95
C PRO A 184 2.79 0.48 -13.44
N VAL A 185 3.23 1.61 -12.89
CA VAL A 185 2.33 2.69 -12.46
C VAL A 185 1.50 3.18 -13.65
N GLY A 186 0.19 3.24 -13.48
CA GLY A 186 -0.73 3.61 -14.54
C GLY A 186 -1.05 2.50 -15.55
N HIS A 187 -0.75 1.26 -15.23
CA HIS A 187 -1.22 0.12 -16.00
C HIS A 187 -2.75 0.01 -15.99
N TYR A 188 -3.37 0.44 -14.91
CA TYR A 188 -4.82 0.52 -14.74
C TYR A 188 -5.32 1.96 -14.89
N PRO A 189 -6.62 2.17 -15.19
CA PRO A 189 -7.18 3.51 -15.35
C PRO A 189 -7.01 4.37 -14.10
N ALA A 190 -6.84 5.67 -14.31
CA ALA A 190 -6.92 6.65 -13.24
C ALA A 190 -8.36 6.78 -12.72
N ASP A 191 -8.52 7.21 -11.49
CA ASP A 191 -9.81 7.58 -10.91
C ASP A 191 -10.38 8.89 -11.50
N GLY A 192 -11.54 9.32 -11.02
CA GLY A 192 -12.21 10.54 -11.49
C GLY A 192 -11.44 11.85 -11.24
N ARG A 193 -10.36 11.83 -10.45
CA ARG A 193 -9.45 12.97 -10.19
C ARG A 193 -8.12 12.86 -10.92
N GLY A 194 -7.89 11.77 -11.62
CA GLY A 194 -6.63 11.48 -12.31
C GLY A 194 -5.58 10.84 -11.41
N LEU A 195 -5.97 10.31 -10.24
CA LEU A 195 -5.09 9.56 -9.37
C LEU A 195 -5.00 8.11 -9.86
N ILE A 196 -3.80 7.55 -9.79
CA ILE A 196 -3.44 6.23 -10.33
C ILE A 196 -3.07 5.32 -9.16
N ASP A 197 -3.50 4.05 -9.25
CA ASP A 197 -3.16 3.00 -8.28
C ASP A 197 -3.45 3.39 -6.82
N MET A 198 -4.57 4.13 -6.59
CA MET A 198 -4.98 4.46 -5.21
C MET A 198 -5.39 3.22 -4.42
N ILE A 199 -5.83 2.17 -5.07
CA ILE A 199 -6.09 0.87 -4.43
C ILE A 199 -5.45 -0.26 -5.24
N GLY A 200 -5.03 -1.32 -4.54
CA GLY A 200 -4.25 -2.41 -5.15
C GLY A 200 -2.79 -2.02 -5.38
N ASN A 201 -2.09 -2.76 -6.20
CA ASN A 201 -0.67 -2.67 -6.53
C ASN A 201 0.23 -2.76 -5.29
N VAL A 202 0.40 -1.69 -4.51
CA VAL A 202 1.14 -1.71 -3.26
C VAL A 202 0.37 -1.04 -2.13
N TRP A 203 0.51 -1.54 -0.92
CA TRP A 203 0.19 -0.78 0.29
C TRP A 203 1.03 0.48 0.34
N GLU A 204 0.48 1.57 0.85
CA GLU A 204 1.18 2.84 0.90
C GLU A 204 1.35 3.35 2.32
N TRP A 205 2.58 3.76 2.64
CA TRP A 205 2.92 4.40 3.90
C TRP A 205 2.18 5.73 4.06
N THR A 206 1.65 5.94 5.27
CA THR A 206 1.14 7.25 5.72
C THR A 206 2.03 7.82 6.82
N THR A 207 1.77 9.08 7.20
CA THR A 207 2.44 9.67 8.36
C THR A 207 1.94 9.01 9.66
N ALA A 208 2.83 8.84 10.64
CA ALA A 208 2.47 8.32 11.97
C ALA A 208 1.52 9.26 12.76
N ALA A 209 1.39 10.52 12.35
CA ALA A 209 0.93 11.61 13.21
C ALA A 209 -0.60 11.79 13.34
N ALA A 210 -1.44 11.02 12.69
CA ALA A 210 -2.88 11.16 12.85
C ALA A 210 -3.61 9.84 12.56
N ALA A 211 -3.45 8.85 13.40
CA ALA A 211 -4.35 7.71 13.39
C ALA A 211 -5.79 8.22 13.54
N LEU A 212 -6.64 7.98 12.54
CA LEU A 212 -8.04 8.41 12.52
C LEU A 212 -8.85 7.88 13.72
N ALA A 213 -8.44 6.82 14.33
CA ALA A 213 -8.86 6.31 15.63
C ALA A 213 -7.76 5.40 16.18
N PRO A 214 -7.64 5.23 17.50
CA PRO A 214 -6.85 4.16 18.04
C PRO A 214 -7.31 2.85 17.37
N LEU A 215 -6.35 2.08 16.86
CA LEU A 215 -6.67 0.71 16.47
C LEU A 215 -7.25 0.04 17.72
N PRO A 216 -8.35 -0.71 17.62
CA PRO A 216 -8.84 -1.43 18.76
C PRO A 216 -7.67 -2.24 19.34
N ALA A 217 -7.40 -2.05 20.63
CA ALA A 217 -6.41 -2.86 21.34
C ALA A 217 -6.68 -4.30 20.96
N SER A 218 -5.69 -4.97 20.37
CA SER A 218 -5.87 -6.33 19.89
C SER A 218 -6.45 -7.13 21.05
N PRO A 219 -7.69 -7.60 20.98
CA PRO A 219 -8.16 -8.50 22.02
C PRO A 219 -7.22 -9.70 21.99
N ALA A 220 -6.87 -10.23 23.14
CA ALA A 220 -6.03 -11.42 23.30
C ALA A 220 -6.68 -12.70 22.71
N ARG A 221 -7.55 -12.55 21.73
CA ARG A 221 -8.13 -13.60 20.90
C ARG A 221 -7.66 -13.40 19.46
N PRO A 222 -7.22 -14.47 18.79
CA PRO A 222 -6.91 -14.40 17.38
C PRO A 222 -8.16 -13.89 16.64
N SER A 223 -8.10 -12.66 16.11
CA SER A 223 -9.11 -12.20 15.17
C SER A 223 -9.08 -13.15 13.98
N PRO A 224 -10.23 -13.65 13.49
CA PRO A 224 -10.27 -14.46 12.28
C PRO A 224 -9.93 -13.65 11.01
N ALA A 225 -9.65 -12.35 11.16
CA ALA A 225 -9.25 -11.52 10.03
C ALA A 225 -7.83 -11.90 9.56
N PRO A 226 -7.67 -12.28 8.30
CA PRO A 226 -6.37 -12.68 7.75
C PRO A 226 -5.36 -11.53 7.87
N ARG A 227 -4.16 -11.85 8.34
CA ARG A 227 -3.04 -10.90 8.36
C ARG A 227 -2.42 -10.85 6.96
N CYS A 228 -2.72 -9.81 6.19
CA CYS A 228 -2.18 -9.67 4.84
C CYS A 228 -0.68 -9.30 4.80
N CYS A 229 -0.07 -9.03 5.94
CA CYS A 229 1.34 -8.71 6.07
C CYS A 229 2.08 -9.76 6.88
N ALA A 230 3.41 -9.81 6.71
CA ALA A 230 4.26 -10.65 7.56
C ALA A 230 4.00 -10.37 9.04
N PRO A 231 4.04 -11.37 9.93
CA PRO A 231 3.81 -11.17 11.36
C PRO A 231 4.86 -10.21 11.93
N ASP A 232 4.39 -9.15 12.59
CA ASP A 232 5.23 -8.22 13.32
C ASP A 232 5.21 -8.57 14.80
N SER A 233 6.37 -8.59 15.42
CA SER A 233 6.56 -8.91 16.84
C SER A 233 6.73 -7.67 17.73
N SER A 234 6.83 -6.46 17.16
CA SER A 234 7.00 -5.21 17.90
C SER A 234 5.68 -4.43 18.00
N THR A 235 5.39 -3.89 19.17
CA THR A 235 4.17 -3.11 19.44
C THR A 235 4.44 -1.62 19.61
N SER A 236 5.69 -1.16 19.41
CA SER A 236 6.11 0.17 19.88
C SER A 236 5.80 1.31 18.89
N ASP A 237 5.86 1.08 17.56
CA ASP A 237 5.73 2.17 16.58
C ASP A 237 4.89 1.73 15.38
N LEU A 238 3.57 1.58 15.63
CA LEU A 238 2.65 1.18 14.58
C LEU A 238 2.27 2.35 13.67
N VAL A 239 2.43 2.16 12.37
CA VAL A 239 2.04 3.11 11.32
C VAL A 239 0.97 2.48 10.43
N VAL A 240 0.02 3.30 10.00
CA VAL A 240 -1.07 2.85 9.13
C VAL A 240 -0.61 2.80 7.68
N LEU A 241 -0.95 1.70 7.02
CA LEU A 241 -0.88 1.53 5.58
C LEU A 241 -2.27 1.61 4.97
N LYS A 242 -2.36 2.15 3.75
CA LYS A 242 -3.62 2.34 3.00
C LYS A 242 -3.56 1.67 1.63
N GLY A 243 -4.72 1.37 1.07
CA GLY A 243 -4.94 1.03 -0.34
C GLY A 243 -4.97 -0.45 -0.70
N GLY A 244 -4.42 -1.33 0.13
CA GLY A 244 -4.26 -2.74 -0.26
C GLY A 244 -3.13 -2.94 -1.25
N SER A 245 -2.95 -4.17 -1.74
CA SER A 245 -1.88 -4.51 -2.67
C SER A 245 -2.31 -5.58 -3.66
N PHE A 246 -1.41 -5.93 -4.58
CA PHE A 246 -1.59 -7.03 -5.53
C PHE A 246 -1.86 -8.41 -4.87
N LEU A 247 -1.60 -8.53 -3.57
CA LEU A 247 -1.86 -9.75 -2.78
C LEU A 247 -3.24 -9.78 -2.12
N CYS A 248 -4.01 -8.70 -2.19
CA CYS A 248 -5.36 -8.67 -1.63
C CYS A 248 -6.31 -9.45 -2.54
N ALA A 249 -6.90 -10.52 -2.02
CA ALA A 249 -7.81 -11.43 -2.70
C ALA A 249 -9.21 -11.41 -2.06
N ALA A 250 -10.25 -11.62 -2.86
CA ALA A 250 -11.62 -11.64 -2.37
C ALA A 250 -11.85 -12.70 -1.27
N GLU A 251 -11.20 -13.85 -1.38
CA GLU A 251 -11.32 -14.97 -0.42
C GLU A 251 -10.38 -14.87 0.79
N TYR A 252 -9.43 -13.92 0.76
CA TYR A 252 -8.42 -13.76 1.81
C TYR A 252 -8.52 -12.41 2.53
N CYS A 253 -8.34 -11.30 1.80
CA CYS A 253 -8.47 -9.96 2.38
C CYS A 253 -8.94 -8.96 1.32
N GLN A 254 -10.18 -8.51 1.40
CA GLN A 254 -10.75 -7.51 0.48
C GLN A 254 -10.30 -6.09 0.86
N ARG A 255 -8.99 -5.84 0.98
CA ARG A 255 -8.47 -4.53 1.43
C ARG A 255 -8.06 -3.60 0.28
N TYR A 256 -8.39 -3.93 -0.96
CA TYR A 256 -8.29 -3.02 -2.11
C TYR A 256 -9.47 -2.03 -2.12
N ARG A 257 -9.57 -1.20 -1.05
CA ARG A 257 -10.67 -0.23 -0.83
C ARG A 257 -10.14 1.04 -0.15
N PRO A 258 -10.70 2.23 -0.42
CA PRO A 258 -10.24 3.48 0.20
C PRO A 258 -10.27 3.45 1.73
N ALA A 259 -11.30 2.86 2.34
CA ALA A 259 -11.42 2.76 3.80
C ALA A 259 -10.47 1.74 4.42
N ALA A 260 -9.97 0.78 3.63
CA ALA A 260 -9.12 -0.29 4.15
C ALA A 260 -7.83 0.27 4.77
N ARG A 261 -7.46 -0.30 5.92
CA ARG A 261 -6.29 0.07 6.69
C ARG A 261 -5.69 -1.13 7.39
N ILE A 262 -4.39 -1.13 7.57
CA ILE A 262 -3.68 -2.04 8.46
C ILE A 262 -2.61 -1.25 9.21
N ALA A 263 -2.30 -1.69 10.42
CA ALA A 263 -1.18 -1.14 11.16
C ALA A 263 -0.03 -2.14 11.20
N VAL A 264 1.15 -1.66 10.92
CA VAL A 264 2.39 -2.43 10.92
C VAL A 264 3.48 -1.63 11.61
N SER A 265 4.58 -2.30 12.00
CA SER A 265 5.77 -1.58 12.47
C SER A 265 6.29 -0.63 11.39
N ASP A 266 6.73 0.55 11.78
CA ASP A 266 7.38 1.54 10.93
C ASP A 266 8.67 1.01 10.26
N ALA A 267 9.31 0.02 10.88
CA ALA A 267 10.49 -0.68 10.37
C ALA A 267 10.17 -1.83 9.40
N MET A 268 8.88 -2.14 9.16
CA MET A 268 8.51 -3.22 8.26
C MET A 268 8.96 -2.94 6.84
N THR A 269 9.56 -3.95 6.20
CA THR A 269 9.89 -3.95 4.77
C THR A 269 9.31 -5.18 4.10
N SER A 270 8.70 -5.01 2.92
CA SER A 270 7.99 -6.10 2.24
C SER A 270 7.86 -5.86 0.75
N ALA A 271 7.71 -6.94 -0.01
CA ALA A 271 7.54 -6.94 -1.47
C ALA A 271 6.25 -6.25 -1.97
N HIS A 272 5.38 -5.78 -1.09
CA HIS A 272 4.09 -5.18 -1.45
C HIS A 272 3.79 -3.84 -0.74
N ILE A 273 4.81 -3.21 -0.14
CA ILE A 273 4.68 -1.93 0.55
C ILE A 273 5.55 -0.89 -0.15
N GLY A 274 4.91 0.19 -0.59
CA GLY A 274 5.51 1.36 -1.19
C GLY A 274 4.94 2.65 -0.59
N PHE A 275 4.94 3.75 -1.36
CA PHE A 275 4.41 5.03 -0.87
C PHE A 275 4.16 6.02 -2.01
N ARG A 276 3.37 7.05 -1.72
CA ARG A 276 3.23 8.27 -2.53
C ARG A 276 3.48 9.52 -1.71
N LEU A 277 3.59 10.66 -2.37
CA LEU A 277 3.87 11.94 -1.74
C LEU A 277 2.62 12.79 -1.56
N ALA A 278 2.68 13.70 -0.58
CA ALA A 278 1.74 14.81 -0.42
C ALA A 278 2.51 16.12 -0.16
N ARG A 279 1.82 17.25 -0.34
CA ARG A 279 2.29 18.60 0.00
C ARG A 279 1.18 19.34 0.73
N SER A 280 1.55 20.23 1.62
CA SER A 280 0.60 21.22 2.15
C SER A 280 0.36 22.28 1.07
N SER A 281 -0.89 22.73 0.94
CA SER A 281 -1.25 23.84 0.04
C SER A 281 -0.72 25.15 0.55
#